data_3570307eb6a511d18ae00d7f83e99183
#
_entry.id   3570307eb6a511d18ae00d7f83e99183
#
_cell.length_a   1.000
_cell.length_b   1.000
_cell.length_c   1.000
_cell.angle_alpha   90.00
_cell.angle_beta   90.00
_cell.angle_gamma   90.00
#
_symmetry.space_group_name_H-M   'P 1'
#
loop_
_entity.id
_entity.type
_entity.pdbx_description
1 polymer ?
#
loop_
_entity_poly.entity_id
_entity_poly.type
_entity_poly.pdbx_seq_one_letter_code
_entity_poly.pdbx_strand_id
1 'polypeptide(L)'
;MNKYEVNIYEQIARNIRKYRKEIGITQAVLAERVGVSHEFIRRIESKKGAKTFSVDTIWKISLALDVDPGKLFEIDMDEVVNI
;
A
#
# COMPACT_ATOMS: atom_id res chain seq x y z
N MET A 1 12.65 -9.38 -20.08
CA MET A 1 11.67 -9.25 -18.96
C MET A 1 10.94 -7.93 -19.10
N ASN A 2 9.62 -7.94 -18.90
CA ASN A 2 8.81 -6.73 -18.94
C ASN A 2 9.08 -5.87 -17.70
N LYS A 3 9.33 -4.58 -17.89
CA LYS A 3 9.61 -3.67 -16.77
C LYS A 3 8.46 -3.54 -15.77
N TYR A 4 7.26 -4.00 -16.12
CA TYR A 4 6.11 -4.00 -15.23
C TYR A 4 5.95 -5.33 -14.48
N GLU A 5 6.86 -6.27 -14.66
CA GLU A 5 6.86 -7.52 -13.89
C GLU A 5 7.45 -7.24 -12.50
N VAL A 6 6.63 -6.68 -11.63
CA VAL A 6 6.98 -6.38 -10.25
C VAL A 6 6.05 -7.15 -9.33
N ASN A 7 6.43 -7.29 -8.08
CA ASN A 7 5.49 -7.82 -7.08
C ASN A 7 4.48 -6.72 -6.76
N ILE A 8 3.28 -6.86 -7.32
CA ILE A 8 2.26 -5.81 -7.17
C ILE A 8 1.85 -5.59 -5.71
N TYR A 9 1.84 -6.63 -4.89
CA TYR A 9 1.49 -6.48 -3.48
C TYR A 9 2.53 -5.66 -2.73
N GLU A 10 3.81 -5.84 -3.02
CA GLU A 10 4.87 -5.02 -2.44
C GLU A 10 4.77 -3.57 -2.91
N GLN A 11 4.45 -3.37 -4.18
CA GLN A 11 4.31 -2.02 -4.72
C GLN A 11 3.13 -1.30 -4.07
N ILE A 12 2.01 -2.00 -3.91
CA ILE A 12 0.84 -1.43 -3.23
C ILE A 12 1.17 -1.10 -1.78
N ALA A 13 1.89 -1.99 -1.08
CA ALA A 13 2.30 -1.74 0.30
C ALA A 13 3.15 -0.48 0.43
N ARG A 14 4.08 -0.27 -0.50
CA ARG A 14 4.90 0.95 -0.54
C ARG A 14 4.05 2.18 -0.76
N ASN A 15 3.09 2.10 -1.66
CA ASN A 15 2.22 3.23 -1.98
C ASN A 15 1.33 3.57 -0.78
N ILE A 16 0.80 2.57 -0.08
CA ILE A 16 0.02 2.79 1.14
C ILE A 16 0.87 3.56 2.16
N ARG A 17 2.08 3.09 2.40
CA ARG A 17 2.99 3.74 3.35
C ARG A 17 3.31 5.16 2.93
N LYS A 18 3.59 5.37 1.63
CA LYS A 18 3.91 6.67 1.07
C LYS A 18 2.77 7.67 1.32
N TYR A 19 1.56 7.31 0.91
CA TYR A 19 0.42 8.22 1.05
C TYR A 19 0.01 8.42 2.49
N ARG A 20 0.14 7.38 3.33
CA ARG A 20 -0.10 7.52 4.76
C ARG A 20 0.83 8.57 5.38
N LYS A 21 2.11 8.50 5.05
CA LYS A 21 3.09 9.44 5.56
C LYS A 21 2.89 10.86 5.02
N GLU A 22 2.46 10.98 3.76
CA GLU A 22 2.18 12.29 3.16
C GLU A 22 1.07 13.02 3.91
N ILE A 23 0.05 12.31 4.36
CA ILE A 23 -1.04 12.95 5.13
C ILE A 23 -0.76 12.97 6.62
N GLY A 24 0.39 12.45 7.06
CA GLY A 24 0.86 12.59 8.43
C GLY A 24 0.14 11.74 9.45
N ILE A 25 -0.42 10.59 9.07
CA ILE A 25 -1.10 9.72 10.03
C ILE A 25 -0.27 8.48 10.35
N THR A 26 -0.51 7.92 11.53
CA THR A 26 0.14 6.69 11.97
C THR A 26 -0.55 5.46 11.38
N GLN A 27 0.12 4.31 11.48
CA GLN A 27 -0.49 3.03 11.10
C GLN A 27 -1.75 2.77 11.93
N ALA A 28 -1.71 3.11 13.22
CA ALA A 28 -2.87 2.92 14.10
C ALA A 28 -4.07 3.75 13.65
N VAL A 29 -3.83 5.00 13.26
CA VAL A 29 -4.90 5.89 12.77
C VAL A 29 -5.46 5.36 11.46
N LEU A 30 -4.59 4.91 10.55
CA LEU A 30 -5.05 4.31 9.30
C LEU A 30 -5.91 3.08 9.58
N ALA A 31 -5.45 2.20 10.47
CA ALA A 31 -6.20 1.00 10.85
C ALA A 31 -7.61 1.36 11.36
N GLU A 32 -7.70 2.38 12.22
CA GLU A 32 -8.97 2.85 12.75
C GLU A 32 -9.89 3.33 11.63
N ARG A 33 -9.36 4.12 10.70
CA ARG A 33 -10.13 4.65 9.56
C ARG A 33 -10.64 3.54 8.65
N VAL A 34 -9.83 2.51 8.43
CA VAL A 34 -10.19 1.38 7.56
C VAL A 34 -11.15 0.42 8.28
N GLY A 35 -11.07 0.36 9.59
CA GLY A 35 -11.88 -0.58 10.39
C GLY A 35 -11.20 -1.93 10.54
N VAL A 36 -9.87 -1.94 10.59
CA VAL A 36 -9.08 -3.18 10.76
C VAL A 36 -8.12 -3.00 11.95
N SER A 37 -7.44 -4.06 12.34
CA SER A 37 -6.48 -3.99 13.44
C SER A 37 -5.20 -3.26 13.02
N HIS A 38 -4.54 -2.66 13.99
CA HIS A 38 -3.21 -2.07 13.76
C HIS A 38 -2.23 -3.11 13.22
N GLU A 39 -2.30 -4.32 13.77
CA GLU A 39 -1.44 -5.44 13.32
C GLU A 39 -1.63 -5.74 11.84
N PHE A 40 -2.86 -5.65 11.36
CA PHE A 40 -3.18 -5.88 9.95
C PHE A 40 -2.47 -4.85 9.06
N ILE A 41 -2.54 -3.55 9.41
CA ILE A 41 -1.86 -2.49 8.65
C ILE A 41 -0.35 -2.65 8.74
N ARG A 42 0.18 -2.95 9.93
CA ARG A 42 1.60 -3.16 10.12
C ARG A 42 2.11 -4.28 9.23
N ARG A 43 1.36 -5.37 9.13
CA ARG A 43 1.72 -6.51 8.30
C ARG A 43 1.69 -6.16 6.81
N ILE A 44 0.69 -5.40 6.37
CA ILE A 44 0.61 -4.93 4.98
C ILE A 44 1.83 -4.09 4.62
N GLU A 45 2.24 -3.17 5.50
CA GLU A 45 3.37 -2.27 5.23
C GLU A 45 4.73 -2.92 5.46
N SER A 46 4.78 -4.10 6.04
CA SER A 46 6.03 -4.80 6.31
C SER A 46 6.75 -5.16 5.02
N LYS A 47 8.07 -5.14 5.05
CA LYS A 47 8.89 -5.55 3.91
C LYS A 47 9.08 -7.06 3.83
N LYS A 48 8.67 -7.80 4.86
CA LYS A 48 8.90 -9.24 4.97
C LYS A 48 7.62 -10.02 4.77
N GLY A 49 7.77 -11.24 4.23
CA GLY A 49 6.70 -12.20 4.12
C GLY A 49 5.83 -12.02 2.89
N ALA A 50 5.05 -13.05 2.60
CA ALA A 50 4.08 -13.02 1.54
C ALA A 50 2.91 -12.13 1.95
N LYS A 51 2.49 -11.25 1.04
CA LYS A 51 1.38 -10.34 1.28
C LYS A 51 0.30 -10.61 0.26
N THR A 52 -0.89 -10.82 0.76
CA THR A 52 -2.08 -10.85 -0.09
C THR A 52 -3.17 -10.09 0.64
N PHE A 53 -3.93 -9.32 -0.09
CA PHE A 53 -5.07 -8.61 0.46
C PHE A 53 -6.10 -8.43 -0.65
N SER A 54 -7.36 -8.35 -0.26
CA SER A 54 -8.45 -8.29 -1.22
C SER A 54 -8.55 -6.93 -1.90
N VAL A 55 -9.22 -6.90 -3.04
CA VAL A 55 -9.54 -5.64 -3.73
C VAL A 55 -10.39 -4.75 -2.81
N ASP A 56 -11.28 -5.34 -2.03
CA ASP A 56 -12.10 -4.60 -1.07
C ASP A 56 -11.22 -3.87 -0.04
N THR A 57 -10.19 -4.54 0.46
CA THR A 57 -9.24 -3.92 1.40
C THR A 57 -8.51 -2.75 0.74
N ILE A 58 -8.06 -2.90 -0.50
CA ILE A 58 -7.40 -1.82 -1.24
C ILE A 58 -8.35 -0.63 -1.38
N TRP A 59 -9.59 -0.90 -1.73
CA TRP A 59 -10.62 0.14 -1.86
C TRP A 59 -10.79 0.90 -0.55
N LYS A 60 -10.97 0.19 0.56
CA LYS A 60 -11.15 0.79 1.88
C LYS A 60 -9.95 1.62 2.31
N ILE A 61 -8.74 1.13 2.04
CA ILE A 61 -7.53 1.86 2.35
C ILE A 61 -7.44 3.14 1.54
N SER A 62 -7.78 3.09 0.25
CA SER A 62 -7.74 4.29 -0.59
C SER A 62 -8.70 5.36 -0.08
N LEU A 63 -9.90 4.95 0.36
CA LEU A 63 -10.85 5.89 0.97
C LEU A 63 -10.29 6.50 2.25
N ALA A 64 -9.67 5.68 3.09
CA ALA A 64 -9.10 6.15 4.35
C ALA A 64 -7.94 7.10 4.14
N LEU A 65 -7.19 6.94 3.05
CA LEU A 65 -6.07 7.81 2.69
C LEU A 65 -6.50 9.01 1.84
N ASP A 66 -7.76 9.06 1.44
CA ASP A 66 -8.30 10.09 0.56
C ASP A 66 -7.53 10.20 -0.76
N VAL A 67 -7.22 9.04 -1.35
CA VAL A 67 -6.57 8.97 -2.66
C VAL A 67 -7.42 8.12 -3.60
N ASP A 68 -7.26 8.38 -4.90
CA ASP A 68 -7.85 7.52 -5.92
C ASP A 68 -7.24 6.12 -5.79
N PRO A 69 -8.04 5.04 -5.85
CA PRO A 69 -7.51 3.68 -5.77
C PRO A 69 -6.38 3.40 -6.75
N GLY A 70 -6.43 4.02 -7.94
CA GLY A 70 -5.36 3.89 -8.94
C GLY A 70 -4.00 4.34 -8.43
N LYS A 71 -3.98 5.26 -7.48
CA LYS A 71 -2.72 5.72 -6.87
C LYS A 71 -1.99 4.60 -6.14
N LEU A 72 -2.73 3.65 -5.60
CA LEU A 72 -2.12 2.53 -4.88
C LEU A 72 -1.48 1.51 -5.83
N PHE A 73 -1.82 1.57 -7.11
CA PHE A 73 -1.25 0.69 -8.14
C PHE A 73 -0.11 1.33 -8.93
N GLU A 74 0.30 2.53 -8.58
CA GLU A 74 1.38 3.21 -9.28
C GLU A 74 2.69 2.43 -9.14
N ILE A 75 3.41 2.31 -10.27
CA ILE A 75 4.69 1.63 -10.30
C ILE A 75 5.80 2.66 -10.15
N ASP A 76 6.74 2.40 -9.24
CA ASP A 76 7.93 3.23 -9.09
C ASP A 76 8.89 2.92 -10.24
N MET A 77 8.85 3.75 -11.28
CA MET A 77 9.64 3.53 -12.48
C MET A 77 11.13 3.68 -12.22
N ASP A 78 11.53 4.49 -11.25
CA ASP A 78 12.94 4.64 -10.90
C ASP A 78 13.51 3.33 -10.35
N GLU A 79 12.74 2.63 -9.54
CA GLU A 79 13.15 1.31 -9.04
C GLU A 79 13.17 0.26 -10.15
N VAL A 80 12.17 0.28 -11.02
CA VAL A 80 12.05 -0.71 -12.09
C VAL A 80 13.20 -0.59 -13.09
N VAL A 81 13.57 0.62 -13.46
CA VAL A 81 14.62 0.83 -14.47
C VAL A 81 16.03 0.62 -13.95
N ASN A 82 16.22 0.51 -12.65
CA ASN A 82 17.54 0.30 -12.03
C ASN A 82 17.87 -1.19 -11.82
N ILE A 83 17.05 -2.07 -12.33
CA ILE A 83 17.26 -3.50 -12.23
C ILE A 83 18.35 -3.98 -13.20
#